data_c8d1a4aa48dc819da61c963de2063f73
#
_entry.id   c8d1a4aa48dc819da61c963de2063f73
#
_cell.length_a   1.000
_cell.length_b   1.000
_cell.length_c   1.000
_cell.angle_alpha   90.00
_cell.angle_beta   90.00
_cell.angle_gamma   90.00
#
_symmetry.space_group_name_H-M   'P 1'
#
loop_
_entity.id
_entity.type
_entity.pdbx_description
1 polymer ?
#
loop_
_entity_poly.entity_id
_entity_poly.type
_entity_poly.pdbx_seq_one_letter_code
_entity_poly.pdbx_strand_id
1 'polypeptide(L)'
;MIPPAEMEELLKLDQAGFFPAPGENTGEFLHRVRKVRRVFADFDKKVRLGTAEFESIKLSAAETVPPEFIREAGEITEKLYGFQMLHVPGFFLTKGVGLLWGGCMIGDTESGLSLFFIRSTFRKRPRYLVYDRRELFAHELCHAARMALGNNSRFEEHFAYQTSRSRLRRTFGNCFVRTYDALGFVAGSFLLLLGQILRVFLLPDLWIWPFWVLALAYPVFLLLRNHTARRILKKAEKNLLAAGYREPQKVLFRATDAETEQLAAGISPDNFTDLRWELLRSVYLSGKR
;
A
#
# COMPACT_ATOMS: atom_id res chain seq x y z
N MET A 1 27.41 15.38 0.19
CA MET A 1 27.22 14.90 1.61
C MET A 1 26.30 15.88 2.31
N ILE A 2 25.19 15.43 2.82
CA ILE A 2 24.17 16.24 3.48
C ILE A 2 24.70 16.68 4.85
N PRO A 3 24.55 17.97 5.24
CA PRO A 3 24.93 18.43 6.57
C PRO A 3 24.16 17.69 7.68
N PRO A 4 24.78 17.45 8.87
CA PRO A 4 24.14 16.66 9.94
C PRO A 4 22.77 17.19 10.40
N ALA A 5 22.60 18.51 10.54
CA ALA A 5 21.33 19.12 10.95
C ALA A 5 20.23 18.91 9.90
N GLU A 6 20.57 19.03 8.61
CA GLU A 6 19.66 18.78 7.50
C GLU A 6 19.29 17.28 7.41
N MET A 7 20.26 16.40 7.64
CA MET A 7 20.02 14.95 7.70
C MET A 7 19.01 14.60 8.80
N GLU A 8 19.12 15.20 9.98
CA GLU A 8 18.18 14.97 11.08
C GLU A 8 16.75 15.42 10.74
N GLU A 9 16.60 16.56 10.04
CA GLU A 9 15.29 17.02 9.57
C GLU A 9 14.69 16.05 8.54
N LEU A 10 15.49 15.60 7.57
CA LEU A 10 15.07 14.66 6.55
C LEU A 10 14.65 13.32 7.15
N LEU A 11 15.36 12.84 8.17
CA LEU A 11 15.02 11.61 8.88
C LEU A 11 13.70 11.74 9.67
N LYS A 12 13.43 12.88 10.29
CA LYS A 12 12.14 13.15 10.94
C LYS A 12 10.99 13.14 9.93
N LEU A 13 11.21 13.66 8.72
CA LEU A 13 10.22 13.61 7.64
C LEU A 13 9.99 12.17 7.14
N ASP A 14 11.04 11.40 6.97
CA ASP A 14 10.95 9.99 6.61
C ASP A 14 10.16 9.19 7.66
N GLN A 15 10.44 9.40 8.95
CA GLN A 15 9.69 8.80 10.04
C GLN A 15 8.22 9.24 10.09
N ALA A 16 7.91 10.44 9.59
CA ALA A 16 6.54 10.92 9.43
C ALA A 16 5.84 10.41 8.15
N GLY A 17 6.49 9.52 7.38
CA GLY A 17 5.93 8.92 6.17
C GLY A 17 6.11 9.75 4.90
N PHE A 18 6.92 10.82 4.93
CA PHE A 18 7.30 11.56 3.74
C PHE A 18 8.60 10.97 3.18
N PHE A 19 8.53 10.26 2.08
CA PHE A 19 9.70 9.70 1.42
C PHE A 19 10.10 10.55 0.21
N PRO A 20 11.41 10.77 -0.03
CA PRO A 20 11.85 11.39 -1.26
C PRO A 20 11.42 10.56 -2.48
N ALA A 21 10.94 11.24 -3.52
CA ALA A 21 10.64 10.61 -4.79
C ALA A 21 11.93 10.18 -5.52
N PRO A 22 11.89 9.23 -6.46
CA PRO A 22 13.03 8.87 -7.27
C PRO A 22 13.60 10.07 -8.01
N GLY A 23 14.91 10.33 -7.84
CA GLY A 23 15.63 11.44 -8.46
C GLY A 23 15.37 12.82 -7.86
N GLU A 24 14.53 12.93 -6.82
CA GLU A 24 14.24 14.19 -6.15
C GLU A 24 15.46 14.64 -5.30
N ASN A 25 15.84 15.91 -5.43
CA ASN A 25 16.87 16.50 -4.57
C ASN A 25 16.26 17.05 -3.27
N THR A 26 17.10 17.45 -2.30
CA THR A 26 16.64 17.93 -0.99
C THR A 26 15.70 19.14 -1.10
N GLY A 27 16.02 20.10 -1.97
CA GLY A 27 15.22 21.32 -2.15
C GLY A 27 13.81 21.00 -2.69
N GLU A 28 13.73 20.15 -3.69
CA GLU A 28 12.48 19.67 -4.30
C GLU A 28 11.66 18.88 -3.28
N PHE A 29 12.29 17.98 -2.54
CA PHE A 29 11.63 17.20 -1.49
C PHE A 29 11.03 18.09 -0.42
N LEU A 30 11.80 19.01 0.16
CA LEU A 30 11.31 19.94 1.19
C LEU A 30 10.21 20.87 0.65
N HIS A 31 10.30 21.28 -0.62
CA HIS A 31 9.25 22.06 -1.28
C HIS A 31 7.95 21.26 -1.39
N ARG A 32 8.03 20.00 -1.86
CA ARG A 32 6.88 19.09 -1.97
C ARG A 32 6.24 18.83 -0.60
N VAL A 33 7.03 18.55 0.43
CA VAL A 33 6.51 18.36 1.79
C VAL A 33 5.77 19.59 2.29
N ARG A 34 6.32 20.79 2.08
CA ARG A 34 5.65 22.05 2.46
C ARG A 34 4.33 22.26 1.68
N LYS A 35 4.31 21.95 0.38
CA LYS A 35 3.10 22.00 -0.44
C LYS A 35 2.04 21.05 0.12
N VAL A 36 2.37 19.79 0.35
CA VAL A 36 1.47 18.76 0.88
C VAL A 36 0.90 19.18 2.25
N ARG A 37 1.76 19.65 3.18
CA ARG A 37 1.31 20.13 4.49
C ARG A 37 0.32 21.31 4.40
N ARG A 38 0.51 22.23 3.46
CA ARG A 38 -0.45 23.32 3.21
C ARG A 38 -1.80 22.78 2.71
N VAL A 39 -1.76 21.85 1.76
CA VAL A 39 -2.98 21.22 1.22
C VAL A 39 -3.78 20.54 2.32
N PHE A 40 -3.13 19.79 3.21
CA PHE A 40 -3.79 19.17 4.36
C PHE A 40 -4.38 20.21 5.34
N ALA A 41 -3.66 21.29 5.64
CA ALA A 41 -4.12 22.35 6.52
C ALA A 41 -5.35 23.08 5.94
N ASP A 42 -5.31 23.39 4.64
CA ASP A 42 -6.43 24.01 3.94
C ASP A 42 -7.64 23.06 3.86
N PHE A 43 -7.41 21.79 3.65
CA PHE A 43 -8.46 20.78 3.64
C PHE A 43 -9.11 20.64 5.03
N ASP A 44 -8.33 20.55 6.11
CA ASP A 44 -8.83 20.50 7.48
C ASP A 44 -9.70 21.73 7.83
N LYS A 45 -9.28 22.92 7.38
CA LYS A 45 -10.09 24.14 7.50
C LYS A 45 -11.43 24.02 6.77
N LYS A 46 -11.46 23.49 5.54
CA LYS A 46 -12.70 23.26 4.79
C LYS A 46 -13.62 22.25 5.49
N VAL A 47 -13.04 21.17 6.06
CA VAL A 47 -13.82 20.19 6.84
C VAL A 47 -14.48 20.83 8.04
N ARG A 48 -13.76 21.66 8.81
CA ARG A 48 -14.32 22.39 9.96
C ARG A 48 -15.43 23.39 9.58
N LEU A 49 -15.30 24.01 8.42
CA LEU A 49 -16.31 24.92 7.87
C LEU A 49 -17.50 24.21 7.20
N GLY A 50 -17.46 22.88 7.09
CA GLY A 50 -18.50 22.10 6.39
C GLY A 50 -18.55 22.28 4.89
N THR A 51 -17.48 22.78 4.29
CA THR A 51 -17.36 23.06 2.83
C THR A 51 -16.43 22.08 2.13
N ALA A 52 -15.93 21.06 2.83
CA ALA A 52 -15.04 20.06 2.23
C ALA A 52 -15.81 19.14 1.30
N GLU A 53 -15.26 18.97 0.09
CA GLU A 53 -15.72 18.02 -0.92
C GLU A 53 -14.52 17.32 -1.53
N PHE A 54 -14.64 16.03 -1.77
CA PHE A 54 -13.61 15.21 -2.43
C PHE A 54 -14.29 14.22 -3.36
N GLU A 55 -13.97 14.24 -4.64
CA GLU A 55 -14.62 13.39 -5.67
C GLU A 55 -16.16 13.38 -5.57
N SER A 56 -16.78 14.55 -5.43
CA SER A 56 -18.25 14.73 -5.28
C SER A 56 -18.82 14.17 -3.97
N ILE A 57 -17.98 13.75 -3.01
CA ILE A 57 -18.40 13.34 -1.67
C ILE A 57 -18.26 14.54 -0.74
N LYS A 58 -19.37 15.02 -0.19
CA LYS A 58 -19.36 16.06 0.86
C LYS A 58 -18.89 15.45 2.17
N LEU A 59 -17.90 16.07 2.78
CA LEU A 59 -17.25 15.59 4.00
C LEU A 59 -17.55 16.54 5.15
N SER A 60 -17.93 15.98 6.29
CA SER A 60 -18.21 16.73 7.49
C SER A 60 -17.33 16.35 8.67
N ALA A 61 -17.12 17.28 9.59
CA ALA A 61 -16.36 17.02 10.81
C ALA A 61 -16.95 15.89 11.66
N ALA A 62 -18.29 15.69 11.61
CA ALA A 62 -18.96 14.60 12.32
C ALA A 62 -18.61 13.19 11.80
N GLU A 63 -18.10 13.09 10.56
CA GLU A 63 -17.72 11.83 9.93
C GLU A 63 -16.21 11.56 10.01
N THR A 64 -15.45 12.48 10.61
CA THR A 64 -14.00 12.33 10.76
C THR A 64 -13.67 11.13 11.65
N VAL A 65 -12.67 10.38 11.25
CA VAL A 65 -12.09 9.27 12.03
C VAL A 65 -11.28 9.85 13.19
N PRO A 66 -11.48 9.34 14.43
CA PRO A 66 -10.70 9.77 15.57
C PRO A 66 -9.19 9.59 15.37
N PRO A 67 -8.34 10.57 15.75
CA PRO A 67 -6.89 10.49 15.57
C PRO A 67 -6.24 9.26 16.24
N GLU A 68 -6.83 8.77 17.34
CA GLU A 68 -6.35 7.57 18.02
C GLU A 68 -6.39 6.32 17.14
N PHE A 69 -7.34 6.21 16.19
CA PHE A 69 -7.40 5.07 15.28
C PHE A 69 -6.25 5.08 14.27
N ILE A 70 -5.89 6.28 13.80
CA ILE A 70 -4.72 6.47 12.92
C ILE A 70 -3.43 6.17 13.69
N ARG A 71 -3.32 6.60 14.95
CA ARG A 71 -2.16 6.33 15.81
C ARG A 71 -1.97 4.84 16.05
N GLU A 72 -3.04 4.13 16.41
CA GLU A 72 -3.00 2.67 16.60
C GLU A 72 -2.51 1.93 15.35
N ALA A 73 -2.88 2.40 14.15
CA ALA A 73 -2.39 1.86 12.90
C ALA A 73 -0.93 2.24 12.63
N GLY A 74 -0.55 3.48 12.97
CA GLY A 74 0.81 3.99 12.88
C GLY A 74 1.81 3.16 13.68
N GLU A 75 1.43 2.63 14.85
CA GLU A 75 2.27 1.70 15.62
C GLU A 75 2.64 0.43 14.84
N ILE A 76 1.73 -0.05 13.96
CA ILE A 76 1.99 -1.22 13.12
C ILE A 76 2.99 -0.85 12.03
N THR A 77 2.80 0.28 11.33
CA THR A 77 3.71 0.72 10.27
C THR A 77 5.08 1.12 10.81
N GLU A 78 5.15 1.71 12.01
CA GLU A 78 6.41 2.02 12.67
C GLU A 78 7.21 0.75 12.96
N LYS A 79 6.58 -0.26 13.56
CA LYS A 79 7.22 -1.54 13.85
C LYS A 79 7.73 -2.24 12.59
N LEU A 80 6.94 -2.24 11.51
CA LEU A 80 7.28 -2.95 10.28
C LEU A 80 8.24 -2.16 9.40
N TYR A 81 8.00 -0.85 9.25
CA TYR A 81 8.63 -0.02 8.22
C TYR A 81 9.30 1.24 8.74
N GLY A 82 9.21 1.53 10.05
CA GLY A 82 9.89 2.65 10.68
C GLY A 82 9.26 4.02 10.38
N PHE A 83 7.93 4.09 10.15
CA PHE A 83 7.24 5.36 9.97
C PHE A 83 5.86 5.38 10.64
N GLN A 84 5.41 6.57 11.03
CA GLN A 84 4.06 6.86 11.49
C GLN A 84 3.48 8.04 10.71
N MET A 85 2.51 7.80 9.82
CA MET A 85 1.85 8.85 9.05
C MET A 85 0.56 9.28 9.76
N LEU A 86 0.65 10.27 10.66
CA LEU A 86 -0.46 10.70 11.52
C LEU A 86 -1.28 11.86 10.94
N HIS A 87 -0.84 12.45 9.83
CA HIS A 87 -1.43 13.65 9.23
C HIS A 87 -2.51 13.37 8.18
N VAL A 88 -2.71 12.11 7.80
CA VAL A 88 -3.69 11.73 6.78
C VAL A 88 -5.07 11.63 7.44
N PRO A 89 -6.06 12.45 7.03
CA PRO A 89 -7.39 12.41 7.60
C PRO A 89 -8.20 11.22 7.08
N GLY A 90 -9.05 10.67 7.96
CA GLY A 90 -9.96 9.60 7.63
C GLY A 90 -11.42 9.99 7.82
N PHE A 91 -12.32 9.41 7.03
CA PHE A 91 -13.75 9.66 7.08
C PHE A 91 -14.56 8.37 7.09
N PHE A 92 -15.63 8.36 7.89
CA PHE A 92 -16.57 7.27 7.91
C PHE A 92 -17.62 7.42 6.81
N LEU A 93 -17.75 6.38 5.95
CA LEU A 93 -18.84 6.33 4.97
C LEU A 93 -19.99 5.43 5.46
N THR A 94 -21.22 5.96 5.35
CA THR A 94 -22.45 5.26 5.74
C THR A 94 -23.25 4.76 4.54
N LYS A 95 -23.10 5.40 3.38
CA LYS A 95 -23.88 5.13 2.16
C LYS A 95 -22.96 4.78 0.99
N GLY A 96 -23.52 4.08 0.00
CA GLY A 96 -22.79 3.75 -1.23
C GLY A 96 -21.74 2.64 -1.11
N VAL A 97 -21.65 1.96 0.05
CA VAL A 97 -20.62 0.95 0.29
C VAL A 97 -21.19 -0.47 0.24
N GLY A 98 -20.58 -1.34 -0.57
CA GLY A 98 -20.98 -2.75 -0.70
C GLY A 98 -20.76 -3.55 0.59
N LEU A 99 -21.41 -4.73 0.70
CA LEU A 99 -21.33 -5.57 1.90
C LEU A 99 -19.89 -5.94 2.28
N LEU A 100 -19.06 -6.26 1.31
CA LEU A 100 -17.68 -6.71 1.52
C LEU A 100 -16.66 -5.56 1.59
N TRP A 101 -17.09 -4.31 1.40
CA TRP A 101 -16.19 -3.17 1.45
C TRP A 101 -15.86 -2.79 2.90
N GLY A 102 -14.58 -2.70 3.22
CA GLY A 102 -14.09 -2.28 4.55
C GLY A 102 -13.65 -0.83 4.59
N GLY A 103 -12.91 -0.40 3.58
CA GLY A 103 -12.33 0.93 3.44
C GLY A 103 -11.42 0.99 2.22
N CYS A 104 -10.97 2.19 1.89
CA CYS A 104 -9.95 2.45 0.89
C CYS A 104 -9.26 3.78 1.18
N MET A 105 -8.07 3.95 0.64
CA MET A 105 -7.44 5.25 0.51
C MET A 105 -7.67 5.79 -0.92
N ILE A 106 -7.98 7.06 -1.02
CA ILE A 106 -8.01 7.77 -2.30
C ILE A 106 -7.02 8.92 -2.20
N GLY A 107 -6.13 9.02 -3.16
CA GLY A 107 -5.10 10.05 -3.20
C GLY A 107 -5.13 10.79 -4.52
N ASP A 108 -5.02 12.11 -4.44
CA ASP A 108 -4.77 12.96 -5.60
C ASP A 108 -3.27 13.21 -5.71
N THR A 109 -2.67 12.66 -6.77
CA THR A 109 -1.23 12.76 -7.02
C THR A 109 -0.76 14.18 -7.35
N GLU A 110 -1.65 15.04 -7.86
CA GLU A 110 -1.29 16.43 -8.21
C GLU A 110 -1.19 17.32 -6.97
N SER A 111 -2.17 17.23 -6.07
CA SER A 111 -2.16 17.98 -4.81
C SER A 111 -1.35 17.28 -3.71
N GLY A 112 -1.20 15.97 -3.78
CA GLY A 112 -0.64 15.13 -2.72
C GLY A 112 -1.61 14.90 -1.56
N LEU A 113 -2.89 15.26 -1.71
CA LEU A 113 -3.92 15.00 -0.72
C LEU A 113 -4.32 13.53 -0.75
N SER A 114 -4.21 12.87 0.39
CA SER A 114 -4.66 11.48 0.57
C SER A 114 -5.70 11.42 1.67
N LEU A 115 -6.80 10.73 1.43
CA LEU A 115 -7.90 10.58 2.38
C LEU A 115 -8.23 9.11 2.58
N PHE A 116 -8.50 8.72 3.83
CA PHE A 116 -9.06 7.42 4.14
C PHE A 116 -10.57 7.46 4.16
N PHE A 117 -11.17 6.51 3.49
CA PHE A 117 -12.58 6.23 3.62
C PHE A 117 -12.77 4.86 4.27
N ILE A 118 -13.54 4.80 5.34
CA ILE A 118 -13.77 3.57 6.08
C ILE A 118 -15.26 3.40 6.38
N ARG A 119 -15.71 2.17 6.42
CA ARG A 119 -17.09 1.84 6.78
C ARG A 119 -17.45 2.35 8.17
N SER A 120 -18.59 3.01 8.32
CA SER A 120 -19.06 3.58 9.58
C SER A 120 -19.25 2.58 10.72
N THR A 121 -19.43 1.29 10.41
CA THR A 121 -19.49 0.21 11.40
C THR A 121 -18.22 0.17 12.28
N PHE A 122 -17.07 0.55 11.75
CA PHE A 122 -15.80 0.60 12.48
C PHE A 122 -15.74 1.72 13.54
N ARG A 123 -16.69 2.67 13.55
CA ARG A 123 -16.80 3.66 14.61
C ARG A 123 -17.07 3.01 15.98
N LYS A 124 -17.90 1.94 15.98
CA LYS A 124 -18.32 1.25 17.21
C LYS A 124 -17.67 -0.13 17.39
N ARG A 125 -17.24 -0.77 16.31
CA ARG A 125 -16.72 -2.15 16.33
C ARG A 125 -15.29 -2.18 15.77
N PRO A 126 -14.34 -2.82 16.46
CA PRO A 126 -12.97 -2.95 15.96
C PRO A 126 -12.86 -3.92 14.77
N ARG A 127 -13.88 -4.76 14.55
CA ARG A 127 -13.90 -5.78 13.48
C ARG A 127 -15.20 -5.75 12.70
N TYR A 128 -15.08 -5.99 11.39
CA TYR A 128 -16.21 -6.17 10.48
C TYR A 128 -15.84 -7.26 9.46
N LEU A 129 -16.62 -8.35 9.41
CA LEU A 129 -16.31 -9.54 8.59
C LEU A 129 -14.87 -10.00 8.83
N VAL A 130 -14.05 -10.00 7.77
CA VAL A 130 -12.64 -10.41 7.80
C VAL A 130 -11.68 -9.27 8.13
N TYR A 131 -12.18 -8.05 8.33
CA TYR A 131 -11.37 -6.86 8.53
C TYR A 131 -11.24 -6.52 10.01
N ASP A 132 -10.00 -6.27 10.44
CA ASP A 132 -9.69 -5.57 11.68
C ASP A 132 -9.37 -4.10 11.34
N ARG A 133 -9.93 -3.16 12.11
CA ARG A 133 -9.80 -1.71 11.85
C ARG A 133 -8.34 -1.25 11.83
N ARG A 134 -7.55 -1.68 12.81
CA ARG A 134 -6.13 -1.28 12.94
C ARG A 134 -5.31 -1.77 11.74
N GLU A 135 -5.51 -3.03 11.36
CA GLU A 135 -4.84 -3.63 10.21
C GLU A 135 -5.25 -2.95 8.90
N LEU A 136 -6.52 -2.61 8.76
CA LEU A 136 -7.03 -1.94 7.57
C LEU A 136 -6.42 -0.55 7.42
N PHE A 137 -6.41 0.26 8.48
CA PHE A 137 -5.76 1.57 8.43
C PHE A 137 -4.26 1.45 8.19
N ALA A 138 -3.56 0.51 8.82
CA ALA A 138 -2.13 0.30 8.59
C ALA A 138 -1.83 -0.12 7.15
N HIS A 139 -2.71 -0.91 6.52
CA HIS A 139 -2.64 -1.27 5.11
C HIS A 139 -2.73 -0.02 4.22
N GLU A 140 -3.74 0.83 4.45
CA GLU A 140 -3.92 2.05 3.68
C GLU A 140 -2.81 3.10 3.93
N LEU A 141 -2.25 3.17 5.14
CA LEU A 141 -1.07 4.00 5.43
C LEU A 141 0.15 3.59 4.60
N CYS A 142 0.31 2.30 4.31
CA CYS A 142 1.39 1.84 3.42
C CYS A 142 1.23 2.41 2.01
N HIS A 143 0.02 2.42 1.46
CA HIS A 143 -0.26 3.02 0.15
C HIS A 143 0.01 4.53 0.17
N ALA A 144 -0.51 5.25 1.18
CA ALA A 144 -0.29 6.69 1.33
C ALA A 144 1.19 7.06 1.36
N ALA A 145 1.99 6.35 2.15
CA ALA A 145 3.42 6.60 2.28
C ALA A 145 4.18 6.33 0.97
N ARG A 146 3.76 5.33 0.20
CA ARG A 146 4.42 4.95 -1.06
C ARG A 146 4.00 5.76 -2.28
N MET A 147 2.97 6.60 -2.19
CA MET A 147 2.51 7.45 -3.31
C MET A 147 3.65 8.26 -3.95
N ALA A 148 4.58 8.79 -3.15
CA ALA A 148 5.72 9.56 -3.66
C ALA A 148 6.70 8.75 -4.52
N LEU A 149 6.68 7.43 -4.42
CA LEU A 149 7.56 6.55 -5.18
C LEU A 149 7.08 6.31 -6.62
N GLY A 150 5.91 6.84 -6.98
CA GLY A 150 5.32 6.69 -8.31
C GLY A 150 4.49 5.40 -8.47
N ASN A 151 4.20 5.04 -9.70
CA ASN A 151 3.33 3.89 -10.01
C ASN A 151 4.07 2.55 -9.81
N ASN A 152 4.15 2.10 -8.56
CA ASN A 152 4.85 0.88 -8.12
C ASN A 152 3.83 -0.17 -7.68
N SER A 153 3.08 -0.75 -8.61
CA SER A 153 1.96 -1.65 -8.30
C SER A 153 2.38 -3.10 -7.95
N ARG A 154 3.60 -3.53 -8.31
CA ARG A 154 3.98 -4.94 -8.24
C ARG A 154 4.16 -5.47 -6.82
N PHE A 155 4.80 -4.67 -5.95
CA PHE A 155 5.12 -5.08 -4.57
C PHE A 155 4.32 -4.33 -3.51
N GLU A 156 3.55 -3.33 -3.91
CA GLU A 156 2.83 -2.45 -2.99
C GLU A 156 1.84 -3.21 -2.10
N GLU A 157 0.99 -4.04 -2.70
CA GLU A 157 0.06 -4.89 -1.97
C GLU A 157 0.78 -5.90 -1.05
N HIS A 158 1.96 -6.39 -1.46
CA HIS A 158 2.75 -7.26 -0.60
C HIS A 158 3.10 -6.56 0.71
N PHE A 159 3.61 -5.32 0.65
CA PHE A 159 3.95 -4.55 1.85
C PHE A 159 2.70 -4.21 2.67
N ALA A 160 1.63 -3.77 2.04
CA ALA A 160 0.40 -3.41 2.72
C ALA A 160 -0.21 -4.61 3.48
N TYR A 161 -0.23 -5.80 2.89
CA TYR A 161 -0.74 -7.01 3.57
C TYR A 161 0.16 -7.56 4.68
N GLN A 162 1.44 -7.17 4.78
CA GLN A 162 2.26 -7.54 5.95
C GLN A 162 1.74 -6.94 7.26
N THR A 163 0.93 -5.88 7.20
CA THR A 163 0.27 -5.28 8.37
C THR A 163 -0.76 -6.21 9.01
N SER A 164 -1.25 -7.21 8.29
CA SER A 164 -2.24 -8.16 8.80
C SER A 164 -1.63 -9.22 9.73
N ARG A 165 -2.35 -9.57 10.80
CA ARG A 165 -2.01 -10.70 11.67
C ARG A 165 -2.27 -12.05 11.01
N SER A 166 -3.20 -12.10 10.05
CA SER A 166 -3.56 -13.33 9.35
C SER A 166 -2.45 -13.78 8.41
N ARG A 167 -1.93 -14.99 8.63
CA ARG A 167 -0.94 -15.61 7.74
C ARG A 167 -1.47 -15.79 6.31
N LEU A 168 -2.74 -16.13 6.16
CA LEU A 168 -3.38 -16.28 4.85
C LEU A 168 -3.41 -14.94 4.10
N ARG A 169 -3.84 -13.85 4.75
CA ARG A 169 -3.83 -12.51 4.14
C ARG A 169 -2.42 -12.08 3.75
N ARG A 170 -1.43 -12.25 4.61
CA ARG A 170 -0.03 -11.95 4.28
C ARG A 170 0.51 -12.79 3.12
N THR A 171 0.01 -14.00 2.93
CA THR A 171 0.49 -14.91 1.88
C THR A 171 -0.22 -14.67 0.56
N PHE A 172 -1.53 -14.48 0.56
CA PHE A 172 -2.36 -14.44 -0.64
C PHE A 172 -2.90 -13.04 -0.96
N GLY A 173 -2.75 -12.04 -0.09
CA GLY A 173 -3.24 -10.68 -0.31
C GLY A 173 -2.73 -10.08 -1.62
N ASN A 174 -1.46 -10.29 -1.93
CA ASN A 174 -0.85 -9.81 -3.19
C ASN A 174 -1.28 -10.61 -4.45
N CYS A 175 -2.25 -11.51 -4.37
CA CYS A 175 -2.81 -12.16 -5.56
C CYS A 175 -3.72 -11.21 -6.35
N PHE A 176 -4.44 -10.32 -5.68
CA PHE A 176 -5.36 -9.37 -6.30
C PHE A 176 -4.74 -7.95 -6.24
N VAL A 177 -3.86 -7.66 -7.20
CA VAL A 177 -3.15 -6.36 -7.28
C VAL A 177 -3.94 -5.35 -8.11
N ARG A 178 -4.67 -5.82 -9.12
CA ARG A 178 -5.38 -4.97 -10.08
C ARG A 178 -6.88 -5.24 -10.00
N THR A 179 -7.68 -4.22 -10.23
CA THR A 179 -9.17 -4.33 -10.21
C THR A 179 -9.68 -5.47 -11.09
N TYR A 180 -9.06 -5.67 -12.26
CA TYR A 180 -9.46 -6.75 -13.17
C TYR A 180 -9.04 -8.15 -12.71
N ASP A 181 -8.18 -8.30 -11.70
CA ASP A 181 -7.83 -9.61 -11.14
C ASP A 181 -9.05 -10.27 -10.50
N ALA A 182 -9.86 -9.50 -9.78
CA ALA A 182 -11.12 -9.97 -9.22
C ALA A 182 -12.13 -10.31 -10.32
N LEU A 183 -12.23 -9.46 -11.36
CA LEU A 183 -13.11 -9.70 -12.50
C LEU A 183 -12.74 -10.98 -13.25
N GLY A 184 -11.45 -11.20 -13.51
CA GLY A 184 -10.97 -12.42 -14.19
C GLY A 184 -11.29 -13.70 -13.40
N PHE A 185 -11.12 -13.65 -12.08
CA PHE A 185 -11.50 -14.77 -11.20
C PHE A 185 -13.00 -15.05 -11.24
N VAL A 186 -13.84 -14.02 -11.12
CA VAL A 186 -15.30 -14.15 -11.18
C VAL A 186 -15.75 -14.61 -12.56
N ALA A 187 -15.20 -14.08 -13.65
CA ALA A 187 -15.54 -14.47 -15.02
C ALA A 187 -15.21 -15.95 -15.28
N GLY A 188 -14.06 -16.44 -14.85
CA GLY A 188 -13.69 -17.85 -14.95
C GLY A 188 -14.68 -18.76 -14.19
N SER A 189 -15.06 -18.36 -12.97
CA SER A 189 -16.04 -19.09 -12.16
C SER A 189 -17.43 -19.10 -12.80
N PHE A 190 -17.83 -17.95 -13.39
CA PHE A 190 -19.10 -17.82 -14.09
C PHE A 190 -19.16 -18.67 -15.38
N LEU A 191 -18.08 -18.69 -16.16
CA LEU A 191 -17.96 -19.55 -17.34
C LEU A 191 -18.08 -21.03 -16.99
N LEU A 192 -17.46 -21.46 -15.90
CA LEU A 192 -17.59 -22.83 -15.41
C LEU A 192 -19.04 -23.14 -15.03
N LEU A 193 -19.70 -22.24 -14.30
CA LEU A 193 -21.12 -22.41 -13.93
C LEU A 193 -22.01 -22.48 -15.17
N LEU A 194 -21.79 -21.60 -16.14
CA LEU A 194 -22.52 -21.61 -17.41
C LEU A 194 -22.34 -22.95 -18.15
N GLY A 195 -21.11 -23.44 -18.25
CA GLY A 195 -20.82 -24.74 -18.84
C GLY A 195 -21.58 -25.90 -18.15
N GLN A 196 -21.66 -25.88 -16.82
CA GLN A 196 -22.41 -26.84 -16.05
C GLN A 196 -23.94 -26.78 -16.34
N ILE A 197 -24.49 -25.55 -16.39
CA ILE A 197 -25.93 -25.35 -16.71
C ILE A 197 -26.21 -25.85 -18.13
N LEU A 198 -25.39 -25.49 -19.12
CA LEU A 198 -25.53 -25.93 -20.49
C LEU A 198 -25.52 -27.48 -20.59
N ARG A 199 -24.60 -28.14 -19.89
CA ARG A 199 -24.50 -29.59 -19.88
C ARG A 199 -25.72 -30.24 -19.27
N VAL A 200 -26.26 -29.70 -18.18
CA VAL A 200 -27.40 -30.30 -17.47
C VAL A 200 -28.71 -30.13 -18.23
N PHE A 201 -28.94 -28.95 -18.83
CA PHE A 201 -30.26 -28.61 -19.37
C PHE A 201 -30.37 -28.66 -20.91
N LEU A 202 -29.26 -28.45 -21.64
CA LEU A 202 -29.32 -28.25 -23.09
C LEU A 202 -28.44 -29.23 -23.89
N LEU A 203 -27.27 -29.57 -23.39
CA LEU A 203 -26.24 -30.32 -24.11
C LEU A 203 -25.63 -31.39 -23.20
N PRO A 204 -26.30 -32.52 -22.96
CA PRO A 204 -25.85 -33.57 -22.02
C PRO A 204 -24.43 -34.10 -22.33
N ASP A 205 -24.04 -34.12 -23.61
CA ASP A 205 -22.74 -34.61 -24.07
C ASP A 205 -21.67 -33.51 -24.11
N LEU A 206 -21.96 -32.28 -23.59
CA LEU A 206 -20.99 -31.18 -23.56
C LEU A 206 -19.77 -31.58 -22.76
N TRP A 207 -18.61 -31.47 -23.39
CA TRP A 207 -17.34 -31.74 -22.75
C TRP A 207 -16.98 -30.57 -21.80
N ILE A 208 -17.12 -30.80 -20.50
CA ILE A 208 -16.98 -29.77 -19.46
C ILE A 208 -15.53 -29.46 -19.10
N TRP A 209 -14.59 -30.33 -19.46
CA TRP A 209 -13.18 -30.18 -19.09
C TRP A 209 -12.54 -28.83 -19.53
N PRO A 210 -12.79 -28.25 -20.73
CA PRO A 210 -12.24 -26.96 -21.09
C PRO A 210 -12.67 -25.82 -20.17
N PHE A 211 -13.89 -25.85 -19.65
CA PHE A 211 -14.40 -24.86 -18.68
C PHE A 211 -13.67 -24.93 -17.35
N TRP A 212 -13.32 -26.14 -16.87
CA TRP A 212 -12.49 -26.33 -15.70
C TRP A 212 -11.08 -25.76 -15.93
N VAL A 213 -10.46 -26.01 -17.06
CA VAL A 213 -9.14 -25.48 -17.39
C VAL A 213 -9.16 -23.96 -17.38
N LEU A 214 -10.14 -23.33 -18.04
CA LEU A 214 -10.29 -21.87 -18.06
C LEU A 214 -10.52 -21.28 -16.66
N ALA A 215 -11.40 -21.90 -15.86
CA ALA A 215 -11.70 -21.44 -14.52
C ALA A 215 -10.49 -21.54 -13.58
N LEU A 216 -9.63 -22.55 -13.72
CA LEU A 216 -8.45 -22.76 -12.88
C LEU A 216 -7.20 -22.04 -13.37
N ALA A 217 -7.08 -21.82 -14.68
CA ALA A 217 -5.88 -21.18 -15.27
C ALA A 217 -5.61 -19.81 -14.67
N TYR A 218 -6.65 -18.98 -14.49
CA TYR A 218 -6.49 -17.64 -13.95
C TYR A 218 -6.06 -17.61 -12.46
N PRO A 219 -6.72 -18.34 -11.53
CA PRO A 219 -6.20 -18.50 -10.16
C PRO A 219 -4.76 -19.00 -10.09
N VAL A 220 -4.40 -20.00 -10.91
CA VAL A 220 -3.01 -20.51 -10.97
C VAL A 220 -2.06 -19.41 -11.42
N PHE A 221 -2.41 -18.64 -12.45
CA PHE A 221 -1.63 -17.49 -12.88
C PHE A 221 -1.42 -16.47 -11.75
N LEU A 222 -2.48 -16.11 -10.99
CA LEU A 222 -2.38 -15.20 -9.86
C LEU A 222 -1.44 -15.72 -8.77
N LEU A 223 -1.51 -17.01 -8.45
CA LEU A 223 -0.63 -17.67 -7.48
C LEU A 223 0.83 -17.68 -7.94
N LEU A 224 1.10 -17.97 -9.22
CA LEU A 224 2.44 -17.94 -9.80
C LEU A 224 3.02 -16.53 -9.80
N ARG A 225 2.21 -15.51 -10.15
CA ARG A 225 2.59 -14.10 -10.10
C ARG A 225 2.98 -13.69 -8.68
N ASN A 226 2.15 -14.00 -7.69
CA ASN A 226 2.43 -13.73 -6.29
C ASN A 226 3.70 -14.46 -5.81
N HIS A 227 3.86 -15.73 -6.16
CA HIS A 227 5.04 -16.51 -5.81
C HIS A 227 6.32 -15.89 -6.38
N THR A 228 6.28 -15.45 -7.63
CA THR A 228 7.42 -14.79 -8.30
C THR A 228 7.77 -13.47 -7.62
N ALA A 229 6.78 -12.62 -7.31
CA ALA A 229 6.98 -11.37 -6.58
C ALA A 229 7.64 -11.61 -5.21
N ARG A 230 7.17 -12.59 -4.46
CA ARG A 230 7.76 -12.96 -3.16
C ARG A 230 9.19 -13.50 -3.28
N ARG A 231 9.50 -14.25 -4.34
CA ARG A 231 10.88 -14.72 -4.61
C ARG A 231 11.82 -13.55 -4.89
N ILE A 232 11.38 -12.58 -5.67
CA ILE A 232 12.15 -11.36 -5.97
C ILE A 232 12.45 -10.60 -4.67
N LEU A 233 11.43 -10.32 -3.85
CA LEU A 233 11.60 -9.64 -2.56
C LEU A 233 12.59 -10.37 -1.65
N LYS A 234 12.45 -11.69 -1.50
CA LYS A 234 13.39 -12.48 -0.68
C LYS A 234 14.83 -12.44 -1.20
N LYS A 235 15.03 -12.43 -2.53
CA LYS A 235 16.38 -12.28 -3.11
C LYS A 235 16.94 -10.89 -2.82
N ALA A 236 16.13 -9.84 -2.99
CA ALA A 236 16.53 -8.47 -2.69
C ALA A 236 16.86 -8.29 -1.20
N GLU A 237 16.05 -8.84 -0.28
CA GLU A 237 16.36 -8.87 1.16
C GLU A 237 17.71 -9.52 1.45
N LYS A 238 17.95 -10.70 0.87
CA LYS A 238 19.23 -11.44 1.03
C LYS A 238 20.42 -10.60 0.55
N ASN A 239 20.30 -9.95 -0.59
CA ASN A 239 21.37 -9.15 -1.17
C ASN A 239 21.61 -7.86 -0.35
N LEU A 240 20.56 -7.21 0.20
CA LEU A 240 20.70 -6.09 1.12
C LEU A 240 21.41 -6.51 2.43
N LEU A 241 21.05 -7.67 3.01
CA LEU A 241 21.73 -8.21 4.19
C LEU A 241 23.21 -8.47 3.90
N ALA A 242 23.54 -9.05 2.73
CA ALA A 242 24.91 -9.27 2.31
C ALA A 242 25.69 -7.97 2.10
N ALA A 243 25.01 -6.90 1.68
CA ALA A 243 25.57 -5.56 1.55
C ALA A 243 25.69 -4.81 2.89
N GLY A 244 25.28 -5.41 4.02
CA GLY A 244 25.41 -4.84 5.36
C GLY A 244 24.21 -4.05 5.88
N TYR A 245 23.07 -4.07 5.21
CA TYR A 245 21.85 -3.42 5.70
C TYR A 245 21.17 -4.27 6.79
N ARG A 246 20.82 -3.66 7.93
CA ARG A 246 20.28 -4.39 9.11
C ARG A 246 18.79 -4.71 8.99
N GLU A 247 18.00 -3.86 8.37
CA GLU A 247 16.54 -3.97 8.31
C GLU A 247 16.05 -3.89 6.85
N PRO A 248 16.33 -4.93 6.03
CA PRO A 248 16.13 -4.90 4.58
C PRO A 248 14.67 -4.66 4.18
N GLN A 249 13.71 -5.05 5.01
CA GLN A 249 12.28 -4.80 4.73
C GLN A 249 11.94 -3.31 4.80
N LYS A 250 12.55 -2.55 5.72
CA LYS A 250 12.37 -1.09 5.81
C LYS A 250 13.00 -0.38 4.61
N VAL A 251 14.13 -0.89 4.14
CA VAL A 251 14.80 -0.40 2.92
C VAL A 251 13.94 -0.67 1.69
N LEU A 252 13.50 -1.92 1.49
CA LEU A 252 12.66 -2.32 0.35
C LEU A 252 11.30 -1.60 0.34
N PHE A 253 10.74 -1.30 1.50
CA PHE A 253 9.52 -0.50 1.59
C PHE A 253 9.67 0.89 0.95
N ARG A 254 10.87 1.47 0.97
CA ARG A 254 11.21 2.75 0.37
C ARG A 254 11.80 2.65 -1.04
N ALA A 255 12.11 1.43 -1.50
CA ALA A 255 12.60 1.20 -2.85
C ALA A 255 11.44 1.16 -3.86
N THR A 256 11.72 1.56 -5.09
CA THR A 256 10.81 1.37 -6.23
C THR A 256 10.76 -0.10 -6.65
N ASP A 257 9.77 -0.47 -7.47
CA ASP A 257 9.68 -1.82 -8.02
C ASP A 257 10.92 -2.15 -8.87
N ALA A 258 11.39 -1.19 -9.69
CA ALA A 258 12.57 -1.36 -10.52
C ALA A 258 13.85 -1.57 -9.68
N GLU A 259 14.05 -0.77 -8.64
CA GLU A 259 15.20 -0.92 -7.73
C GLU A 259 15.15 -2.25 -6.98
N THR A 260 13.96 -2.68 -6.54
CA THR A 260 13.76 -3.99 -5.90
C THR A 260 14.14 -5.14 -6.82
N GLU A 261 13.80 -5.06 -8.11
CA GLU A 261 14.20 -6.05 -9.12
C GLU A 261 15.71 -6.03 -9.37
N GLN A 262 16.31 -4.85 -9.46
CA GLN A 262 17.75 -4.67 -9.62
C GLN A 262 18.52 -5.24 -8.41
N LEU A 263 18.06 -4.96 -7.19
CA LEU A 263 18.63 -5.56 -5.97
C LEU A 263 18.51 -7.09 -5.98
N ALA A 264 17.36 -7.63 -6.41
CA ALA A 264 17.18 -9.07 -6.54
C ALA A 264 18.07 -9.70 -7.62
N ALA A 265 18.42 -8.94 -8.66
CA ALA A 265 19.38 -9.34 -9.69
C ALA A 265 20.85 -9.28 -9.22
N GLY A 266 21.13 -8.72 -8.03
CA GLY A 266 22.47 -8.63 -7.45
C GLY A 266 23.17 -7.29 -7.71
N ILE A 267 22.45 -6.28 -8.19
CA ILE A 267 23.02 -4.93 -8.32
C ILE A 267 23.26 -4.36 -6.92
N SER A 268 24.47 -3.79 -6.71
CA SER A 268 24.83 -3.20 -5.42
C SER A 268 23.94 -2.00 -5.08
N PRO A 269 23.47 -1.87 -3.81
CA PRO A 269 22.78 -0.67 -3.35
C PRO A 269 23.59 0.61 -3.51
N ASP A 270 24.90 0.53 -3.63
CA ASP A 270 25.79 1.71 -3.83
C ASP A 270 25.60 2.36 -5.20
N ASN A 271 25.02 1.66 -6.17
CA ASN A 271 24.71 2.20 -7.48
C ASN A 271 23.51 3.19 -7.47
N PHE A 272 22.74 3.20 -6.40
CA PHE A 272 21.63 4.15 -6.23
C PHE A 272 22.13 5.38 -5.47
N THR A 273 22.11 6.56 -6.10
CA THR A 273 22.77 7.78 -5.60
C THR A 273 21.80 8.90 -5.26
N ASP A 274 20.49 8.68 -5.35
CA ASP A 274 19.49 9.69 -5.02
C ASP A 274 19.40 9.97 -3.50
N LEU A 275 18.72 11.05 -3.12
CA LEU A 275 18.53 11.49 -1.75
C LEU A 275 17.97 10.37 -0.86
N ARG A 276 17.02 9.61 -1.36
CA ARG A 276 16.39 8.53 -0.62
C ARG A 276 17.40 7.45 -0.23
N TRP A 277 18.29 7.05 -1.14
CA TRP A 277 19.33 6.06 -0.85
C TRP A 277 20.43 6.62 0.07
N GLU A 278 20.71 7.93 0.05
CA GLU A 278 21.58 8.55 1.05
C GLU A 278 20.98 8.43 2.46
N LEU A 279 19.68 8.70 2.62
CA LEU A 279 18.95 8.52 3.88
C LEU A 279 18.97 7.05 4.32
N LEU A 280 18.66 6.12 3.42
CA LEU A 280 18.65 4.68 3.74
C LEU A 280 20.03 4.18 4.20
N ARG A 281 21.11 4.63 3.56
CA ARG A 281 22.48 4.31 4.00
C ARG A 281 22.78 4.86 5.38
N SER A 282 22.38 6.09 5.66
CA SER A 282 22.66 6.73 6.96
C SER A 282 22.01 6.01 8.14
N VAL A 283 20.84 5.39 7.92
CA VAL A 283 20.04 4.72 8.98
C VAL A 283 20.31 3.22 9.06
N TYR A 284 20.27 2.56 7.90
CA TYR A 284 20.16 1.08 7.84
C TYR A 284 21.47 0.38 7.47
N LEU A 285 22.45 1.08 6.91
CA LEU A 285 23.75 0.50 6.62
C LEU A 285 24.53 0.33 7.93
N SER A 286 24.98 -0.88 8.21
CA SER A 286 25.85 -1.16 9.35
C SER A 286 27.15 -0.40 9.16
N GLY A 287 27.38 0.64 9.96
CA GLY A 287 28.55 1.48 9.83
C GLY A 287 29.83 0.65 9.82
N LYS A 288 30.66 0.85 8.82
CA LYS A 288 32.09 0.80 9.03
C LYS A 288 32.38 1.96 10.00
N ARG A 289 32.27 1.70 11.32
CA ARG A 289 32.95 2.52 12.31
C ARG A 289 34.41 2.19 12.28
#